data_ca5ba703057823b6a8f363174849463e
#
_entry.id   ca5ba703057823b6a8f363174849463e
#
_cell.length_a   1.000
_cell.length_b   1.000
_cell.length_c   1.000
_cell.angle_alpha   90.00
_cell.angle_beta   90.00
_cell.angle_gamma   90.00
#
_symmetry.space_group_name_H-M   'P 1'
#
loop_
_entity.id
_entity.type
_entity.pdbx_description
1 polymer ?
#
loop_
_entity_poly.entity_id
_entity_poly.type
_entity_poly.pdbx_seq_one_letter_code
_entity_poly.pdbx_strand_id
1 'polypeptide(L)'
;MMGHRQIEQERHVPADHLLRSIDRFVELGELRRELAAFYSTMGRPSIDPELMIRMLIVGYCFGIRSERRLCEEVHLNLAYRWFCRLGLDGGVPDHSTFSKNRHGRFRQSDLLRRLFETVLRRCINEGLVGGEGFAVDASLIKAEANRQKGIEGEKGLPPKATGRAVEEYLAVLDDAAFGAATEVTPKFISPADPAARWTGAHGGQAFFAYSTNYLIDVENAIIVDVEATTAIRQAEVLAAKRMIERSMERFDLYPAKLMGDSAYGSAEMLGWLVYEHGIEPHVTVFDKSARQDGTFSRDDFIYDHAGDVYLCPGGKMLTTTGSGINDGATLRYRASKYDCQALSLIHI
;
A
#
# COMPACT_ATOMS: atom_id res chain seq x y z
N MET A 1 30.43 12.93 26.20
CA MET A 1 31.78 12.42 25.88
C MET A 1 31.63 11.01 25.34
N MET A 2 32.02 10.76 24.08
CA MET A 2 32.09 9.40 23.54
C MET A 2 33.21 8.65 24.28
N GLY A 3 32.93 7.43 24.76
CA GLY A 3 33.94 6.63 25.44
C GLY A 3 35.07 6.21 24.49
N HIS A 4 36.29 6.00 25.01
CA HIS A 4 37.51 5.64 24.25
C HIS A 4 37.28 4.50 23.23
N ARG A 5 36.43 3.51 23.55
CA ARG A 5 36.13 2.34 22.71
C ARG A 5 35.19 2.65 21.54
N GLN A 6 34.35 3.70 21.63
CA GLN A 6 33.55 4.18 20.48
C GLN A 6 34.44 4.88 19.44
N ILE A 7 35.46 5.54 19.87
CA ILE A 7 36.45 6.21 18.99
C ILE A 7 37.22 5.17 18.15
N GLU A 8 37.50 3.99 18.68
CA GLU A 8 38.15 2.92 17.92
C GLU A 8 37.23 2.34 16.84
N GLN A 9 35.96 2.07 17.14
CA GLN A 9 34.99 1.61 16.13
C GLN A 9 34.79 2.65 15.02
N GLU A 10 34.75 3.93 15.37
CA GLU A 10 34.67 5.04 14.43
C GLU A 10 35.74 4.99 13.34
N ARG A 11 36.96 4.60 13.69
CA ARG A 11 38.10 4.49 12.75
C ARG A 11 38.01 3.25 11.85
N HIS A 12 37.33 2.19 12.28
CA HIS A 12 37.21 0.95 11.52
C HIS A 12 36.10 0.96 10.48
N VAL A 13 35.08 1.82 10.63
CA VAL A 13 34.02 1.94 9.64
C VAL A 13 34.49 2.85 8.51
N PRO A 14 34.54 2.39 7.24
CA PRO A 14 34.96 3.21 6.10
C PRO A 14 34.15 4.51 5.98
N ALA A 15 34.80 5.57 5.49
CA ALA A 15 34.19 6.90 5.38
C ALA A 15 33.00 6.93 4.40
N ASP A 16 33.03 6.08 3.39
CA ASP A 16 32.02 5.90 2.33
C ASP A 16 30.96 4.84 2.66
N HIS A 17 31.01 4.24 3.86
CA HIS A 17 30.06 3.21 4.25
C HIS A 17 28.62 3.76 4.31
N LEU A 18 27.65 3.03 3.74
CA LEU A 18 26.23 3.42 3.66
C LEU A 18 25.67 3.89 5.01
N LEU A 19 25.99 3.19 6.10
CA LEU A 19 25.49 3.55 7.43
C LEU A 19 25.97 4.92 7.91
N ARG A 20 27.12 5.42 7.42
CA ARG A 20 27.55 6.79 7.74
C ARG A 20 26.69 7.83 7.06
N SER A 21 26.29 7.58 5.82
CA SER A 21 25.37 8.44 5.10
C SER A 21 24.01 8.44 5.80
N ILE A 22 23.47 7.27 6.13
CA ILE A 22 22.21 7.13 6.86
C ILE A 22 22.28 7.84 8.23
N ASP A 23 23.35 7.67 8.99
CA ASP A 23 23.52 8.26 10.32
C ASP A 23 23.46 9.80 10.32
N ARG A 24 23.89 10.42 9.23
CA ARG A 24 23.79 11.88 9.03
C ARG A 24 22.36 12.37 8.81
N PHE A 25 21.48 11.51 8.31
CA PHE A 25 20.11 11.87 7.97
C PHE A 25 19.11 11.49 9.07
N VAL A 26 19.40 10.47 9.87
CA VAL A 26 18.47 9.91 10.84
C VAL A 26 18.64 10.60 12.18
N GLU A 27 17.75 11.54 12.48
CA GLU A 27 17.66 12.19 13.79
C GLU A 27 16.72 11.40 14.71
N LEU A 28 17.28 10.61 15.63
CA LEU A 28 16.52 9.78 16.58
C LEU A 28 16.51 10.35 18.01
N GLY A 29 17.05 11.56 18.20
CA GLY A 29 17.20 12.15 19.55
C GLY A 29 15.88 12.39 20.29
N GLU A 30 14.81 12.70 19.57
CA GLU A 30 13.48 12.93 20.16
C GLU A 30 12.70 11.64 20.46
N LEU A 31 13.10 10.56 19.82
CA LEU A 31 12.41 9.26 19.88
C LEU A 31 12.23 8.71 21.30
N ARG A 32 13.24 8.92 22.16
CA ARG A 32 13.15 8.49 23.57
C ARG A 32 12.07 9.25 24.32
N ARG A 33 11.89 10.53 24.04
CA ARG A 33 10.85 11.36 24.68
C ARG A 33 9.45 10.94 24.22
N GLU A 34 9.29 10.74 22.94
CA GLU A 34 8.02 10.33 22.35
C GLU A 34 7.57 8.95 22.78
N LEU A 35 8.52 8.01 22.90
CA LEU A 35 8.24 6.65 23.31
C LEU A 35 8.20 6.46 24.83
N ALA A 36 8.52 7.47 25.63
CA ALA A 36 8.52 7.37 27.08
C ALA A 36 7.20 6.82 27.65
N ALA A 37 6.06 7.21 27.07
CA ALA A 37 4.75 6.73 27.46
C ALA A 37 4.54 5.20 27.27
N PHE A 38 5.28 4.58 26.35
CA PHE A 38 5.21 3.15 26.09
C PHE A 38 6.20 2.32 26.92
N TYR A 39 7.04 2.97 27.73
CA TYR A 39 8.07 2.34 28.56
C TYR A 39 7.72 2.48 30.03
N SER A 40 7.69 1.35 30.73
CA SER A 40 7.47 1.36 32.19
C SER A 40 8.71 1.87 32.92
N THR A 41 8.50 2.66 33.96
CA THR A 41 9.56 3.14 34.85
C THR A 41 9.97 2.07 35.88
N MET A 42 9.20 0.99 35.99
CA MET A 42 9.46 -0.11 36.93
C MET A 42 9.62 -1.43 36.20
N GLY A 43 10.44 -2.33 36.74
CA GLY A 43 10.66 -3.67 36.21
C GLY A 43 12.01 -3.82 35.48
N ARG A 44 12.17 -4.93 34.73
CA ARG A 44 13.39 -5.20 33.95
C ARG A 44 13.57 -4.12 32.88
N PRO A 45 14.78 -3.54 32.74
CA PRO A 45 15.05 -2.57 31.68
C PRO A 45 14.63 -3.10 30.31
N SER A 46 13.89 -2.30 29.59
CA SER A 46 13.49 -2.60 28.22
C SER A 46 14.58 -2.23 27.25
N ILE A 47 14.52 -2.77 26.00
CA ILE A 47 15.45 -2.38 24.95
C ILE A 47 15.25 -0.90 24.64
N ASP A 48 16.37 -0.18 24.53
CA ASP A 48 16.37 1.22 24.11
C ASP A 48 15.67 1.38 22.74
N PRO A 49 14.69 2.28 22.61
CA PRO A 49 13.95 2.47 21.36
C PRO A 49 14.86 2.93 20.21
N GLU A 50 15.84 3.75 20.46
CA GLU A 50 16.81 4.16 19.46
C GLU A 50 17.60 2.96 18.92
N LEU A 51 18.08 2.09 19.81
CA LEU A 51 18.74 0.85 19.43
C LEU A 51 17.84 -0.02 18.53
N MET A 52 16.58 -0.18 18.91
CA MET A 52 15.62 -0.96 18.12
C MET A 52 15.47 -0.42 16.69
N ILE A 53 15.30 0.89 16.54
CA ILE A 53 15.15 1.52 15.23
C ILE A 53 16.42 1.40 14.39
N ARG A 54 17.58 1.64 14.99
CA ARG A 54 18.87 1.48 14.31
C ARG A 54 19.07 0.03 13.84
N MET A 55 18.73 -0.95 14.65
CA MET A 55 18.75 -2.36 14.25
C MET A 55 17.78 -2.64 13.10
N LEU A 56 16.55 -2.10 13.12
CA LEU A 56 15.61 -2.25 12.03
C LEU A 56 16.13 -1.63 10.72
N ILE A 57 16.73 -0.44 10.78
CA ILE A 57 17.35 0.20 9.61
C ILE A 57 18.45 -0.71 9.03
N VAL A 58 19.33 -1.26 9.86
CA VAL A 58 20.34 -2.25 9.42
C VAL A 58 19.65 -3.43 8.73
N GLY A 59 18.62 -4.00 9.37
CA GLY A 59 17.89 -5.13 8.81
C GLY A 59 17.33 -4.85 7.42
N TYR A 60 16.67 -3.72 7.24
CA TYR A 60 16.10 -3.33 5.95
C TYR A 60 17.15 -3.00 4.89
N CYS A 61 18.15 -2.19 5.24
CA CYS A 61 19.19 -1.76 4.30
C CYS A 61 20.07 -2.91 3.80
N PHE A 62 20.30 -3.92 4.63
CA PHE A 62 21.14 -5.07 4.29
C PHE A 62 20.36 -6.36 4.02
N GLY A 63 19.05 -6.29 3.90
CA GLY A 63 18.19 -7.43 3.54
C GLY A 63 18.13 -8.53 4.58
N ILE A 64 18.40 -8.24 5.87
CA ILE A 64 18.39 -9.21 6.96
C ILE A 64 16.96 -9.36 7.48
N ARG A 65 16.21 -10.31 6.94
CA ARG A 65 14.78 -10.51 7.24
C ARG A 65 14.52 -11.21 8.58
N SER A 66 15.45 -12.07 9.03
CA SER A 66 15.30 -12.82 10.29
C SER A 66 15.78 -11.97 11.47
N GLU A 67 14.92 -11.75 12.45
CA GLU A 67 15.26 -11.02 13.68
C GLU A 67 16.37 -11.69 14.49
N ARG A 68 16.40 -13.05 14.48
CA ARG A 68 17.50 -13.81 15.09
C ARG A 68 18.83 -13.49 14.40
N ARG A 69 18.83 -13.59 13.06
CA ARG A 69 20.04 -13.28 12.28
C ARG A 69 20.44 -11.81 12.43
N LEU A 70 19.47 -10.89 12.47
CA LEU A 70 19.76 -9.47 12.70
C LEU A 70 20.49 -9.25 14.03
N CYS A 71 20.03 -9.87 15.12
CA CYS A 71 20.72 -9.78 16.42
C CYS A 71 22.12 -10.38 16.37
N GLU A 72 22.32 -11.52 15.70
CA GLU A 72 23.61 -12.18 15.50
C GLU A 72 24.56 -11.29 14.66
N GLU A 73 24.08 -10.75 13.54
CA GLU A 73 24.89 -9.88 12.66
C GLU A 73 25.29 -8.58 13.38
N VAL A 74 24.37 -7.94 14.10
CA VAL A 74 24.70 -6.75 14.91
C VAL A 74 25.70 -7.09 16.01
N HIS A 75 25.67 -8.31 16.57
CA HIS A 75 26.65 -8.75 17.57
C HIS A 75 28.06 -8.86 16.99
N LEU A 76 28.21 -9.32 15.76
CA LEU A 76 29.50 -9.67 15.14
C LEU A 76 30.07 -8.55 14.25
N ASN A 77 29.26 -7.70 13.66
CA ASN A 77 29.69 -6.70 12.68
C ASN A 77 29.98 -5.34 13.34
N LEU A 78 31.21 -4.87 13.22
CA LEU A 78 31.65 -3.60 13.81
C LEU A 78 30.91 -2.38 13.26
N ALA A 79 30.58 -2.34 11.96
CA ALA A 79 29.84 -1.24 11.37
C ALA A 79 28.40 -1.18 11.88
N TYR A 80 27.77 -2.34 12.08
CA TYR A 80 26.42 -2.41 12.63
C TYR A 80 26.40 -2.02 14.11
N ARG A 81 27.38 -2.48 14.90
CA ARG A 81 27.55 -2.06 16.30
C ARG A 81 27.74 -0.55 16.41
N TRP A 82 28.64 0.00 15.59
CA TRP A 82 28.89 1.43 15.52
C TRP A 82 27.61 2.21 15.23
N PHE A 83 26.88 1.82 14.19
CA PHE A 83 25.63 2.47 13.82
C PHE A 83 24.58 2.34 14.92
N CYS A 84 24.50 1.19 15.59
CA CYS A 84 23.60 0.93 16.71
C CYS A 84 24.03 1.55 18.04
N ARG A 85 25.10 2.36 18.05
CA ARG A 85 25.66 3.00 19.27
C ARG A 85 26.06 1.99 20.35
N LEU A 86 26.42 0.78 19.96
CA LEU A 86 26.89 -0.28 20.85
C LEU A 86 28.42 -0.31 20.87
N GLY A 87 29.03 -0.14 22.05
CA GLY A 87 30.44 -0.44 22.25
C GLY A 87 30.72 -1.94 22.09
N LEU A 88 32.00 -2.33 22.05
CA LEU A 88 32.42 -3.73 21.93
C LEU A 88 31.82 -4.64 23.04
N ASP A 89 31.65 -4.11 24.24
CA ASP A 89 31.05 -4.79 25.40
C ASP A 89 29.53 -4.59 25.47
N GLY A 90 28.95 -3.76 24.58
CA GLY A 90 27.52 -3.45 24.57
C GLY A 90 26.69 -4.69 24.23
N GLY A 91 25.69 -5.01 25.08
CA GLY A 91 24.81 -6.15 24.88
C GLY A 91 23.83 -5.91 23.70
N VAL A 92 23.78 -6.85 22.75
CA VAL A 92 22.73 -6.90 21.74
C VAL A 92 21.51 -7.59 22.32
N PRO A 93 20.29 -7.10 22.06
CA PRO A 93 19.07 -7.73 22.55
C PRO A 93 18.94 -9.17 22.08
N ASP A 94 18.35 -10.02 22.92
CA ASP A 94 17.89 -11.33 22.48
C ASP A 94 16.74 -11.17 21.45
N HIS A 95 16.75 -12.02 20.41
CA HIS A 95 15.79 -11.92 19.32
C HIS A 95 14.33 -12.04 19.78
N SER A 96 14.02 -12.81 20.84
CA SER A 96 12.67 -12.94 21.35
C SER A 96 12.20 -11.65 22.05
N THR A 97 13.11 -10.96 22.74
CA THR A 97 12.85 -9.66 23.35
C THR A 97 12.71 -8.59 22.28
N PHE A 98 13.55 -8.64 21.22
CA PHE A 98 13.46 -7.75 20.08
C PHE A 98 12.09 -7.89 19.39
N SER A 99 11.68 -9.12 19.06
CA SER A 99 10.40 -9.44 18.44
C SER A 99 9.19 -8.94 19.27
N LYS A 100 9.19 -9.21 20.58
CA LYS A 100 8.12 -8.75 21.48
C LYS A 100 7.99 -7.23 21.53
N ASN A 101 9.10 -6.49 21.49
CA ASN A 101 9.05 -5.03 21.45
C ASN A 101 8.55 -4.51 20.09
N ARG A 102 9.06 -5.07 18.97
CA ARG A 102 8.64 -4.69 17.63
C ARG A 102 7.15 -4.90 17.39
N HIS A 103 6.66 -6.10 17.68
CA HIS A 103 5.26 -6.48 17.44
C HIS A 103 4.28 -6.05 18.54
N GLY A 104 4.78 -5.64 19.68
CA GLY A 104 3.98 -5.11 20.79
C GLY A 104 3.95 -3.59 20.82
N ARG A 105 4.98 -2.99 21.41
CA ARG A 105 5.00 -1.54 21.69
C ARG A 105 4.98 -0.66 20.47
N PHE A 106 5.80 -0.97 19.45
CA PHE A 106 5.92 -0.12 18.27
C PHE A 106 4.73 -0.24 17.34
N ARG A 107 4.00 -1.35 17.39
CA ARG A 107 2.80 -1.52 16.58
C ARG A 107 1.70 -0.52 16.92
N GLN A 108 1.55 -0.16 18.20
CA GLN A 108 0.54 0.78 18.67
C GLN A 108 1.01 2.23 18.65
N SER A 109 2.24 2.47 18.21
CA SER A 109 2.81 3.81 18.09
C SER A 109 2.92 4.19 16.60
N ASP A 110 2.67 5.46 16.29
CA ASP A 110 2.89 6.02 14.96
C ASP A 110 4.38 6.26 14.64
N LEU A 111 5.27 5.64 15.41
CA LEU A 111 6.70 5.89 15.36
C LEU A 111 7.30 5.75 13.97
N LEU A 112 7.04 4.61 13.29
CA LEU A 112 7.60 4.36 11.96
C LEU A 112 7.05 5.36 10.95
N ARG A 113 5.78 5.74 11.09
CA ARG A 113 5.16 6.79 10.26
C ARG A 113 5.85 8.14 10.48
N ARG A 114 6.05 8.56 11.72
CA ARG A 114 6.72 9.82 12.05
C ARG A 114 8.17 9.85 11.57
N LEU A 115 8.88 8.73 11.72
CA LEU A 115 10.25 8.62 11.19
C LEU A 115 10.27 8.81 9.68
N PHE A 116 9.37 8.14 8.96
CA PHE A 116 9.21 8.32 7.52
C PHE A 116 8.92 9.78 7.17
N GLU A 117 7.94 10.41 7.82
CA GLU A 117 7.58 11.81 7.58
C GLU A 117 8.72 12.80 7.91
N THR A 118 9.55 12.47 8.92
CA THR A 118 10.73 13.29 9.24
C THR A 118 11.76 13.24 8.13
N VAL A 119 12.01 12.04 7.57
CA VAL A 119 12.92 11.88 6.42
C VAL A 119 12.35 12.59 5.19
N LEU A 120 11.05 12.44 4.93
CA LEU A 120 10.40 13.12 3.80
C LEU A 120 10.48 14.65 3.93
N ARG A 121 10.19 15.22 5.10
CA ARG A 121 10.34 16.69 5.32
C ARG A 121 11.76 17.16 5.04
N ARG A 122 12.74 16.36 5.39
CA ARG A 122 14.13 16.68 5.05
C ARG A 122 14.36 16.66 3.55
N CYS A 123 13.85 15.66 2.82
CA CYS A 123 13.95 15.62 1.36
C CYS A 123 13.28 16.85 0.71
N ILE A 124 12.13 17.27 1.23
CA ILE A 124 11.44 18.50 0.78
C ILE A 124 12.30 19.73 1.04
N ASN A 125 12.85 19.87 2.24
CA ASN A 125 13.70 21.01 2.61
C ASN A 125 14.99 21.12 1.80
N GLU A 126 15.52 19.97 1.35
CA GLU A 126 16.71 19.89 0.46
C GLU A 126 16.33 20.07 -1.03
N GLY A 127 15.05 20.32 -1.34
CA GLY A 127 14.56 20.49 -2.71
C GLY A 127 14.54 19.21 -3.54
N LEU A 128 14.51 18.04 -2.91
CA LEU A 128 14.47 16.74 -3.59
C LEU A 128 13.04 16.29 -3.91
N VAL A 129 12.03 16.99 -3.42
CA VAL A 129 10.61 16.74 -3.71
C VAL A 129 9.97 18.07 -4.07
N GLY A 130 9.61 18.21 -5.33
CA GLY A 130 9.01 19.45 -5.86
C GLY A 130 7.49 19.44 -5.85
N GLY A 131 6.88 18.28 -5.90
CA GLY A 131 5.43 18.13 -5.96
C GLY A 131 4.81 18.40 -7.34
N GLU A 132 5.60 18.57 -8.39
CA GLU A 132 5.04 18.82 -9.73
C GLU A 132 4.37 17.58 -10.33
N GLY A 133 4.99 16.42 -10.18
CA GLY A 133 4.49 15.16 -10.72
C GLY A 133 4.64 14.00 -9.74
N PHE A 134 3.55 13.30 -9.48
CA PHE A 134 3.58 12.08 -8.69
C PHE A 134 3.20 10.87 -9.54
N ALA A 135 3.73 9.71 -9.14
CA ALA A 135 3.31 8.42 -9.65
C ALA A 135 2.69 7.58 -8.54
N VAL A 136 1.67 6.80 -8.90
CA VAL A 136 1.06 5.80 -8.01
C VAL A 136 1.25 4.41 -8.58
N ASP A 137 1.61 3.48 -7.73
CA ASP A 137 1.72 2.06 -8.08
C ASP A 137 1.51 1.19 -6.84
N ALA A 138 1.16 -0.06 -7.06
CA ALA A 138 0.96 -1.03 -6.00
C ALA A 138 1.79 -2.29 -6.23
N SER A 139 2.47 -2.73 -5.18
CA SER A 139 3.24 -3.98 -5.19
C SER A 139 2.62 -5.02 -4.28
N LEU A 140 2.52 -6.27 -4.75
CA LEU A 140 2.00 -7.37 -3.95
C LEU A 140 3.03 -7.86 -2.94
N ILE A 141 2.62 -7.93 -1.67
CA ILE A 141 3.39 -8.54 -0.59
C ILE A 141 2.76 -9.89 -0.24
N LYS A 142 3.50 -10.97 -0.44
CA LYS A 142 3.05 -12.31 -0.08
C LYS A 142 2.81 -12.44 1.42
N ALA A 143 1.60 -12.84 1.80
CA ALA A 143 1.25 -13.14 3.18
C ALA A 143 1.81 -14.50 3.62
N GLU A 144 2.10 -14.66 4.91
CA GLU A 144 2.45 -15.94 5.53
C GLU A 144 1.21 -16.84 5.70
N ALA A 145 0.51 -17.09 4.60
CA ALA A 145 -0.71 -17.87 4.57
C ALA A 145 -0.52 -19.14 3.72
N ASN A 146 -0.80 -20.30 4.31
CA ASN A 146 -0.63 -21.56 3.62
C ASN A 146 -1.74 -21.76 2.59
N ARG A 147 -1.35 -21.86 1.31
CA ARG A 147 -2.25 -22.11 0.18
C ARG A 147 -3.11 -23.36 0.36
N GLN A 148 -2.52 -24.45 0.88
CA GLN A 148 -3.20 -25.74 1.03
C GLN A 148 -4.26 -25.73 2.14
N LYS A 149 -4.21 -24.76 3.06
CA LYS A 149 -5.17 -24.57 4.14
C LYS A 149 -6.23 -23.52 3.82
N GLY A 150 -6.22 -22.98 2.60
CA GLY A 150 -7.25 -22.07 2.13
C GLY A 150 -8.60 -22.78 2.01
N ILE A 151 -9.65 -22.09 2.44
CA ILE A 151 -11.04 -22.54 2.30
C ILE A 151 -11.73 -21.74 1.18
N GLU A 152 -12.72 -22.33 0.53
CA GLU A 152 -13.53 -21.64 -0.48
C GLU A 152 -14.28 -20.47 0.16
N GLY A 153 -14.21 -19.31 -0.47
CA GLY A 153 -14.79 -18.08 0.09
C GLY A 153 -16.30 -18.15 0.31
N GLU A 154 -17.01 -18.87 -0.55
CA GLU A 154 -18.45 -19.10 -0.42
C GLU A 154 -18.86 -19.84 0.88
N LYS A 155 -17.94 -20.63 1.44
CA LYS A 155 -18.17 -21.35 2.70
C LYS A 155 -17.94 -20.48 3.93
N GLY A 156 -17.33 -19.29 3.76
CA GLY A 156 -16.96 -18.40 4.85
C GLY A 156 -15.95 -19.00 5.83
N LEU A 157 -15.62 -18.25 6.87
CA LEU A 157 -14.75 -18.72 7.95
C LEU A 157 -15.48 -19.74 8.82
N PRO A 158 -14.79 -20.82 9.28
CA PRO A 158 -15.37 -21.76 10.22
C PRO A 158 -15.82 -21.04 11.50
N PRO A 159 -16.95 -21.43 12.12
CA PRO A 159 -17.43 -20.84 13.37
C PRO A 159 -16.43 -20.91 14.54
N LYS A 160 -15.45 -21.80 14.45
CA LYS A 160 -14.37 -21.99 15.44
C LYS A 160 -13.07 -21.29 15.05
N ALA A 161 -13.06 -20.51 13.97
CA ALA A 161 -11.89 -19.74 13.61
C ALA A 161 -11.65 -18.66 14.70
N THR A 162 -10.57 -18.82 15.42
CA THR A 162 -10.16 -17.94 16.52
C THR A 162 -8.72 -17.50 16.31
N GLY A 163 -8.37 -16.34 16.79
CA GLY A 163 -7.02 -15.82 16.74
C GLY A 163 -7.01 -14.33 16.35
N ARG A 164 -5.91 -13.67 16.67
CA ARG A 164 -5.76 -12.23 16.44
C ARG A 164 -6.04 -11.79 14.99
N ALA A 165 -5.55 -12.56 14.02
CA ALA A 165 -5.78 -12.24 12.60
C ALA A 165 -7.27 -12.33 12.21
N VAL A 166 -8.04 -13.21 12.85
CA VAL A 166 -9.50 -13.29 12.65
C VAL A 166 -10.21 -12.12 13.31
N GLU A 167 -9.81 -11.76 14.52
CA GLU A 167 -10.35 -10.59 15.23
C GLU A 167 -10.07 -9.30 14.48
N GLU A 168 -8.85 -9.12 13.99
CA GLU A 168 -8.46 -7.99 13.14
C GLU A 168 -9.25 -7.96 11.83
N TYR A 169 -9.48 -9.10 11.20
CA TYR A 169 -10.29 -9.20 9.99
C TYR A 169 -11.75 -8.82 10.24
N LEU A 170 -12.34 -9.31 11.33
CA LEU A 170 -13.73 -8.97 11.68
C LEU A 170 -13.88 -7.48 12.02
N ALA A 171 -12.90 -6.91 12.75
CA ALA A 171 -12.89 -5.47 13.01
C ALA A 171 -12.78 -4.63 11.74
N VAL A 172 -12.09 -5.15 10.72
CA VAL A 172 -11.93 -4.51 9.40
C VAL A 172 -13.17 -4.63 8.52
N LEU A 173 -13.98 -5.68 8.69
CA LEU A 173 -15.27 -5.76 8.00
C LEU A 173 -16.24 -4.68 8.47
N ASP A 174 -16.14 -4.27 9.74
CA ASP A 174 -16.93 -3.18 10.32
C ASP A 174 -16.33 -1.80 10.01
N ASP A 175 -15.06 -1.73 9.59
CA ASP A 175 -14.37 -0.48 9.27
C ASP A 175 -14.16 -0.38 7.76
N ALA A 176 -14.78 0.62 7.13
CA ALA A 176 -14.55 0.98 5.72
C ALA A 176 -13.09 1.36 5.41
N ALA A 177 -12.20 1.31 6.42
CA ALA A 177 -10.78 1.65 6.31
C ALA A 177 -10.00 0.83 5.26
N PHE A 178 -10.48 -0.34 4.84
CA PHE A 178 -9.91 -1.08 3.73
C PHE A 178 -10.65 -0.88 2.40
N GLY A 179 -11.59 0.08 2.34
CA GLY A 179 -12.13 0.69 1.13
C GLY A 179 -12.71 -0.25 0.07
N ALA A 180 -13.04 -1.48 0.42
CA ALA A 180 -13.76 -2.35 -0.49
C ALA A 180 -15.25 -1.95 -0.48
N ALA A 181 -15.64 -1.05 -1.37
CA ALA A 181 -17.02 -0.60 -1.51
C ALA A 181 -17.98 -1.69 -2.02
N THR A 182 -17.49 -2.86 -2.38
CA THR A 182 -18.31 -4.00 -2.82
C THR A 182 -17.86 -5.27 -2.12
N GLU A 183 -18.82 -6.06 -1.63
CA GLU A 183 -18.60 -7.43 -1.15
C GLU A 183 -18.15 -8.32 -2.31
N VAL A 184 -16.85 -8.30 -2.60
CA VAL A 184 -16.26 -9.28 -3.51
C VAL A 184 -16.02 -10.54 -2.69
N THR A 185 -16.85 -11.56 -2.88
CA THR A 185 -16.63 -12.89 -2.28
C THR A 185 -15.29 -13.42 -2.76
N PRO A 186 -14.29 -13.57 -1.88
CA PRO A 186 -12.96 -14.04 -2.27
C PRO A 186 -13.03 -15.51 -2.71
N LYS A 187 -12.28 -15.89 -3.75
CA LYS A 187 -12.24 -17.28 -4.19
C LYS A 187 -11.77 -18.24 -3.10
N PHE A 188 -10.77 -17.81 -2.33
CA PHE A 188 -10.25 -18.53 -1.17
C PHE A 188 -10.00 -17.58 -0.02
N ILE A 189 -10.21 -18.05 1.21
CA ILE A 189 -9.89 -17.35 2.46
C ILE A 189 -8.85 -18.18 3.21
N SER A 190 -7.84 -17.56 3.78
CA SER A 190 -6.91 -18.20 4.70
C SER A 190 -7.44 -18.11 6.13
N PRO A 191 -7.70 -19.21 6.85
CA PRO A 191 -8.12 -19.13 8.25
C PRO A 191 -7.05 -18.56 9.18
N ALA A 192 -5.78 -18.63 8.78
CA ALA A 192 -4.66 -18.08 9.56
C ALA A 192 -4.48 -16.57 9.35
N ASP A 193 -4.93 -16.04 8.19
CA ASP A 193 -4.83 -14.64 7.82
C ASP A 193 -5.97 -14.28 6.85
N PRO A 194 -7.18 -14.07 7.36
CA PRO A 194 -8.36 -13.87 6.51
C PRO A 194 -8.38 -12.56 5.73
N ALA A 195 -7.62 -11.55 6.18
CA ALA A 195 -7.50 -10.28 5.50
C ALA A 195 -6.62 -10.35 4.23
N ALA A 196 -5.70 -11.32 4.16
CA ALA A 196 -4.91 -11.56 2.96
C ALA A 196 -5.80 -12.05 1.81
N ARG A 197 -5.65 -11.47 0.63
CA ARG A 197 -6.46 -11.81 -0.54
C ARG A 197 -5.75 -12.78 -1.45
N TRP A 198 -6.53 -13.76 -1.97
CA TRP A 198 -6.06 -14.69 -2.97
C TRP A 198 -5.92 -13.98 -4.31
N THR A 199 -4.71 -13.79 -4.77
CA THR A 199 -4.39 -13.07 -5.99
C THR A 199 -3.28 -13.78 -6.78
N GLY A 200 -3.09 -13.41 -8.03
CA GLY A 200 -2.03 -13.92 -8.90
C GLY A 200 -1.22 -12.78 -9.47
N ALA A 201 0.10 -12.90 -9.44
CA ALA A 201 0.96 -12.08 -10.27
C ALA A 201 0.80 -12.52 -11.75
N HIS A 202 1.01 -11.59 -12.68
CA HIS A 202 0.90 -11.85 -14.13
C HIS A 202 1.73 -13.08 -14.53
N GLY A 203 1.10 -14.12 -15.05
CA GLY A 203 1.76 -15.36 -15.48
C GLY A 203 2.26 -16.29 -14.37
N GLY A 204 2.02 -15.97 -13.08
CA GLY A 204 2.47 -16.75 -11.93
C GLY A 204 1.38 -17.56 -11.24
N GLN A 205 1.79 -18.40 -10.27
CA GLN A 205 0.85 -19.10 -9.41
C GLN A 205 0.20 -18.11 -8.42
N ALA A 206 -1.11 -18.26 -8.22
CA ALA A 206 -1.83 -17.46 -7.24
C ALA A 206 -1.40 -17.77 -5.79
N PHE A 207 -1.44 -16.74 -4.95
CA PHE A 207 -1.04 -16.79 -3.54
C PHE A 207 -1.86 -15.78 -2.72
N PHE A 208 -1.81 -15.89 -1.41
CA PHE A 208 -2.38 -14.89 -0.52
C PHE A 208 -1.43 -13.69 -0.38
N ALA A 209 -1.98 -12.48 -0.52
CA ALA A 209 -1.20 -11.25 -0.51
C ALA A 209 -1.95 -10.06 0.08
N TYR A 210 -1.16 -9.05 0.40
CA TYR A 210 -1.54 -7.65 0.60
C TYR A 210 -0.94 -6.80 -0.52
N SER A 211 -1.46 -5.60 -0.69
CA SER A 211 -0.84 -4.57 -1.55
C SER A 211 -0.15 -3.53 -0.69
N THR A 212 1.03 -3.12 -1.12
CA THR A 212 1.68 -1.91 -0.64
C THR A 212 1.59 -0.87 -1.75
N ASN A 213 0.88 0.20 -1.48
CA ASN A 213 0.67 1.30 -2.42
C ASN A 213 1.71 2.37 -2.14
N TYR A 214 2.27 2.96 -3.18
CA TYR A 214 3.28 3.99 -3.11
C TYR A 214 2.82 5.23 -3.85
N LEU A 215 3.06 6.40 -3.27
CA LEU A 215 3.03 7.69 -3.94
C LEU A 215 4.47 8.16 -4.06
N ILE A 216 4.93 8.42 -5.28
CA ILE A 216 6.34 8.65 -5.58
C ILE A 216 6.46 9.96 -6.35
N ASP A 217 7.34 10.86 -5.89
CA ASP A 217 7.80 12.01 -6.68
C ASP A 217 8.62 11.50 -7.86
N VAL A 218 8.25 11.91 -9.09
CA VAL A 218 8.85 11.34 -10.31
C VAL A 218 10.18 11.94 -10.67
N GLU A 219 10.51 13.12 -10.15
CA GLU A 219 11.74 13.82 -10.49
C GLU A 219 12.97 13.14 -9.84
N ASN A 220 12.88 12.85 -8.55
CA ASN A 220 13.97 12.24 -7.79
C ASN A 220 13.65 10.84 -7.26
N ALA A 221 12.53 10.24 -7.67
CA ALA A 221 12.07 8.94 -7.25
C ALA A 221 11.94 8.79 -5.71
N ILE A 222 11.56 9.87 -5.02
CA ILE A 222 11.36 9.88 -3.57
C ILE A 222 9.96 9.37 -3.25
N ILE A 223 9.87 8.41 -2.34
CA ILE A 223 8.57 7.96 -1.84
C ILE A 223 7.98 9.05 -0.95
N VAL A 224 6.87 9.63 -1.39
CA VAL A 224 6.14 10.70 -0.68
C VAL A 224 5.18 10.11 0.34
N ASP A 225 4.54 8.99 -0.01
CA ASP A 225 3.67 8.27 0.90
C ASP A 225 3.63 6.77 0.62
N VAL A 226 3.23 6.01 1.61
CA VAL A 226 3.06 4.56 1.53
C VAL A 226 1.86 4.11 2.35
N GLU A 227 1.05 3.21 1.79
CA GLU A 227 -0.10 2.64 2.48
C GLU A 227 -0.28 1.16 2.16
N ALA A 228 -0.47 0.34 3.20
CA ALA A 228 -0.79 -1.08 3.03
C ALA A 228 -2.31 -1.26 2.93
N THR A 229 -2.75 -2.08 1.97
CA THR A 229 -4.16 -2.44 1.79
C THR A 229 -4.33 -3.94 1.56
N THR A 230 -5.56 -4.40 1.55
CA THR A 230 -5.87 -5.70 0.95
C THR A 230 -5.59 -5.64 -0.57
N ALA A 231 -5.15 -6.76 -1.16
CA ALA A 231 -4.85 -6.84 -2.60
C ALA A 231 -6.15 -6.85 -3.44
N ILE A 232 -6.84 -5.72 -3.47
CA ILE A 232 -8.07 -5.47 -4.21
C ILE A 232 -7.92 -4.12 -4.92
N ARG A 233 -8.23 -4.08 -6.21
CA ARG A 233 -8.07 -2.88 -7.06
C ARG A 233 -8.75 -1.62 -6.48
N GLN A 234 -9.96 -1.75 -5.96
CA GLN A 234 -10.69 -0.62 -5.35
C GLN A 234 -9.95 -0.08 -4.12
N ALA A 235 -9.37 -0.95 -3.29
CA ALA A 235 -8.61 -0.55 -2.13
C ALA A 235 -7.32 0.19 -2.52
N GLU A 236 -6.68 -0.20 -3.62
CA GLU A 236 -5.49 0.47 -4.17
C GLU A 236 -5.81 1.88 -4.68
N VAL A 237 -6.92 2.04 -5.42
CA VAL A 237 -7.38 3.35 -5.91
C VAL A 237 -7.73 4.28 -4.75
N LEU A 238 -8.44 3.78 -3.72
CA LEU A 238 -8.78 4.58 -2.54
C LEU A 238 -7.55 4.93 -1.71
N ALA A 239 -6.56 4.03 -1.64
CA ALA A 239 -5.27 4.35 -1.01
C ALA A 239 -4.55 5.48 -1.73
N ALA A 240 -4.57 5.49 -3.07
CA ALA A 240 -4.00 6.58 -3.86
C ALA A 240 -4.65 7.93 -3.53
N LYS A 241 -5.98 8.00 -3.46
CA LYS A 241 -6.71 9.22 -3.04
C LYS A 241 -6.23 9.68 -1.66
N ARG A 242 -6.26 8.79 -0.66
CA ARG A 242 -5.82 9.13 0.71
C ARG A 242 -4.36 9.56 0.81
N MET A 243 -3.47 8.95 0.03
CA MET A 243 -2.05 9.33 -0.01
C MET A 243 -1.86 10.73 -0.61
N ILE A 244 -2.60 11.07 -1.67
CA ILE A 244 -2.57 12.40 -2.28
C ILE A 244 -3.12 13.45 -1.30
N GLU A 245 -4.29 13.22 -0.72
CA GLU A 245 -4.89 14.11 0.29
C GLU A 245 -3.93 14.32 1.47
N ARG A 246 -3.31 13.25 1.97
CA ARG A 246 -2.34 13.30 3.06
C ARG A 246 -1.07 14.08 2.71
N SER A 247 -0.61 14.01 1.46
CA SER A 247 0.54 14.78 0.99
C SER A 247 0.23 16.28 0.95
N MET A 248 -0.98 16.64 0.56
CA MET A 248 -1.47 18.02 0.59
C MET A 248 -1.59 18.54 2.03
N GLU A 249 -2.27 17.78 2.90
CA GLU A 249 -2.53 18.20 4.28
C GLU A 249 -1.29 18.30 5.16
N ARG A 250 -0.34 17.39 5.01
CA ARG A 250 0.81 17.27 5.93
C ARG A 250 2.07 17.96 5.44
N PHE A 251 2.21 18.10 4.13
CA PHE A 251 3.46 18.56 3.51
C PHE A 251 3.27 19.74 2.57
N ASP A 252 2.04 20.19 2.36
CA ASP A 252 1.71 21.27 1.42
C ASP A 252 2.19 20.95 -0.02
N LEU A 253 2.12 19.65 -0.40
CA LEU A 253 2.50 19.16 -1.71
C LEU A 253 1.26 18.95 -2.57
N TYR A 254 1.12 19.75 -3.62
CA TYR A 254 -0.01 19.74 -4.54
C TYR A 254 0.47 19.29 -5.93
N PRO A 255 0.34 18.01 -6.29
CA PRO A 255 0.82 17.53 -7.57
C PRO A 255 0.03 18.13 -8.73
N ALA A 256 0.72 18.68 -9.72
CA ALA A 256 0.09 19.13 -10.96
C ALA A 256 -0.29 17.93 -11.86
N LYS A 257 0.43 16.83 -11.76
CA LYS A 257 0.27 15.62 -12.59
C LYS A 257 0.31 14.35 -11.76
N LEU A 258 -0.54 13.38 -12.14
CA LEU A 258 -0.52 12.04 -11.56
C LEU A 258 -0.32 10.99 -12.64
N MET A 259 0.73 10.19 -12.52
CA MET A 259 1.02 9.06 -13.38
C MET A 259 0.57 7.76 -12.72
N GLY A 260 -0.03 6.85 -13.49
CA GLY A 260 -0.47 5.56 -12.99
C GLY A 260 -0.82 4.59 -14.11
N ASP A 261 -1.01 3.34 -13.76
CA ASP A 261 -1.46 2.34 -14.71
C ASP A 261 -2.99 2.44 -14.97
N SER A 262 -3.52 1.56 -15.82
CA SER A 262 -4.95 1.54 -16.15
C SER A 262 -5.87 1.22 -14.96
N ALA A 263 -5.34 0.76 -13.82
CA ALA A 263 -6.11 0.54 -12.61
C ALA A 263 -6.71 1.84 -12.07
N TYR A 264 -5.99 2.95 -12.22
CA TYR A 264 -6.39 4.28 -11.77
C TYR A 264 -7.21 5.06 -12.82
N GLY A 265 -7.46 4.49 -13.99
CA GLY A 265 -8.18 5.12 -15.12
C GLY A 265 -9.70 5.00 -15.06
N SER A 266 -10.32 4.82 -13.89
CA SER A 266 -11.77 4.84 -13.75
C SER A 266 -12.32 6.26 -13.91
N ALA A 267 -13.53 6.40 -14.48
CA ALA A 267 -14.17 7.71 -14.64
C ALA A 267 -14.32 8.48 -13.32
N GLU A 268 -14.60 7.76 -12.23
CA GLU A 268 -14.67 8.34 -10.88
C GLU A 268 -13.32 8.90 -10.42
N MET A 269 -12.23 8.11 -10.57
CA MET A 269 -10.89 8.56 -10.18
C MET A 269 -10.42 9.74 -11.05
N LEU A 270 -10.65 9.69 -12.35
CA LEU A 270 -10.31 10.78 -13.26
C LEU A 270 -11.11 12.05 -12.95
N GLY A 271 -12.42 11.91 -12.66
CA GLY A 271 -13.25 13.03 -12.23
C GLY A 271 -12.76 13.66 -10.93
N TRP A 272 -12.40 12.85 -9.95
CA TRP A 272 -11.83 13.30 -8.68
C TRP A 272 -10.51 14.06 -8.88
N LEU A 273 -9.59 13.52 -9.69
CA LEU A 273 -8.32 14.20 -10.00
C LEU A 273 -8.55 15.57 -10.66
N VAL A 274 -9.35 15.61 -11.73
CA VAL A 274 -9.48 16.81 -12.56
C VAL A 274 -10.39 17.86 -11.92
N TYR A 275 -11.57 17.46 -11.46
CA TYR A 275 -12.59 18.43 -11.04
C TYR A 275 -12.50 18.82 -9.57
N GLU A 276 -12.02 17.91 -8.70
CA GLU A 276 -11.93 18.21 -7.28
C GLU A 276 -10.54 18.73 -6.88
N HIS A 277 -9.47 18.24 -7.54
CA HIS A 277 -8.09 18.60 -7.17
C HIS A 277 -7.29 19.34 -8.26
N GLY A 278 -7.80 19.44 -9.49
CA GLY A 278 -7.07 20.10 -10.57
C GLY A 278 -5.79 19.39 -11.03
N ILE A 279 -5.71 18.09 -10.77
CA ILE A 279 -4.55 17.24 -11.11
C ILE A 279 -4.72 16.69 -12.51
N GLU A 280 -3.72 16.88 -13.38
CA GLU A 280 -3.70 16.32 -14.74
C GLU A 280 -3.38 14.81 -14.69
N PRO A 281 -4.32 13.92 -15.11
CA PRO A 281 -4.07 12.47 -15.06
C PRO A 281 -3.25 12.01 -16.27
N HIS A 282 -2.10 11.41 -16.02
CA HIS A 282 -1.28 10.67 -16.97
C HIS A 282 -1.47 9.15 -16.75
N VAL A 283 -2.71 8.71 -16.96
CA VAL A 283 -3.15 7.34 -16.68
C VAL A 283 -3.65 6.71 -17.98
N THR A 284 -3.26 5.47 -18.24
CA THR A 284 -3.77 4.72 -19.39
C THR A 284 -5.27 4.42 -19.18
N VAL A 285 -6.11 5.06 -19.96
CA VAL A 285 -7.56 4.77 -19.94
C VAL A 285 -7.79 3.49 -20.72
N PHE A 286 -8.49 2.54 -20.07
CA PHE A 286 -8.89 1.33 -20.76
C PHE A 286 -10.07 1.64 -21.67
N ASP A 287 -9.77 1.98 -22.91
CA ASP A 287 -10.78 2.23 -23.93
C ASP A 287 -11.39 0.89 -24.40
N LYS A 288 -12.64 0.67 -24.03
CA LYS A 288 -13.43 -0.46 -24.52
C LYS A 288 -14.30 -0.09 -25.74
N SER A 289 -14.14 1.13 -26.28
CA SER A 289 -14.96 1.62 -27.39
C SER A 289 -14.61 0.92 -28.69
N ALA A 290 -13.33 0.56 -28.90
CA ALA A 290 -12.87 -0.10 -30.11
C ALA A 290 -12.57 -1.59 -29.88
N ARG A 291 -13.57 -2.46 -29.99
CA ARG A 291 -13.38 -3.92 -29.99
C ARG A 291 -12.98 -4.42 -31.36
N GLN A 292 -11.97 -5.32 -31.40
CA GLN A 292 -11.53 -5.99 -32.63
C GLN A 292 -11.88 -7.49 -32.65
N ASP A 293 -12.77 -7.91 -31.75
CA ASP A 293 -13.17 -9.31 -31.57
C ASP A 293 -14.40 -9.68 -32.43
N GLY A 294 -14.86 -8.79 -33.32
CA GLY A 294 -16.03 -8.98 -34.16
C GLY A 294 -17.35 -8.67 -33.47
N THR A 295 -17.31 -8.22 -32.20
CA THR A 295 -18.51 -7.74 -31.49
C THR A 295 -18.66 -6.23 -31.67
N PHE A 296 -19.89 -5.73 -31.55
CA PHE A 296 -20.14 -4.29 -31.60
C PHE A 296 -19.43 -3.59 -30.47
N SER A 297 -18.66 -2.56 -30.79
CA SER A 297 -18.02 -1.66 -29.84
C SER A 297 -18.99 -0.59 -29.37
N ARG A 298 -18.64 0.17 -28.33
CA ARG A 298 -19.46 1.29 -27.89
C ARG A 298 -19.62 2.36 -28.97
N ASP A 299 -18.60 2.59 -29.77
CA ASP A 299 -18.57 3.62 -30.82
C ASP A 299 -19.47 3.25 -32.03
N ASP A 300 -19.84 1.98 -32.16
CA ASP A 300 -20.80 1.53 -33.18
C ASP A 300 -22.24 1.93 -32.88
N PHE A 301 -22.54 2.33 -31.61
CA PHE A 301 -23.86 2.75 -31.19
C PHE A 301 -24.01 4.27 -31.31
N ILE A 302 -25.05 4.72 -31.98
CA ILE A 302 -25.34 6.15 -32.18
C ILE A 302 -26.32 6.61 -31.11
N TYR A 303 -25.98 7.64 -30.35
CA TYR A 303 -26.89 8.24 -29.37
C TYR A 303 -27.71 9.35 -30.01
N ASP A 304 -29.04 9.21 -29.93
CA ASP A 304 -29.99 10.24 -30.29
C ASP A 304 -30.39 11.06 -29.05
N HIS A 305 -29.88 12.28 -28.98
CA HIS A 305 -30.17 13.20 -27.88
C HIS A 305 -31.65 13.64 -27.80
N ALA A 306 -32.34 13.69 -28.96
CA ALA A 306 -33.71 14.14 -28.98
C ALA A 306 -34.68 13.08 -28.40
N GLY A 307 -34.40 11.82 -28.66
CA GLY A 307 -35.21 10.69 -28.20
C GLY A 307 -34.68 10.05 -26.91
N ASP A 308 -33.51 10.43 -26.41
CA ASP A 308 -32.80 9.77 -25.30
C ASP A 308 -32.71 8.25 -25.52
N VAL A 309 -32.20 7.86 -26.68
CA VAL A 309 -32.06 6.46 -27.10
C VAL A 309 -30.74 6.20 -27.79
N TYR A 310 -30.24 4.96 -27.73
CA TYR A 310 -29.16 4.51 -28.58
C TYR A 310 -29.67 3.68 -29.76
N LEU A 311 -29.09 3.91 -30.92
CA LEU A 311 -29.28 3.10 -32.11
C LEU A 311 -28.16 2.05 -32.21
N CYS A 312 -28.56 0.78 -32.21
CA CYS A 312 -27.62 -0.35 -32.37
C CYS A 312 -27.23 -0.48 -33.87
N PRO A 313 -25.98 -0.93 -34.17
CA PRO A 313 -25.59 -1.26 -35.55
C PRO A 313 -26.49 -2.26 -36.26
N GLY A 314 -27.20 -3.10 -35.52
CA GLY A 314 -28.25 -4.01 -36.03
C GLY A 314 -29.60 -3.32 -36.31
N GLY A 315 -29.67 -1.97 -36.29
CA GLY A 315 -30.87 -1.18 -36.59
C GLY A 315 -31.96 -1.22 -35.51
N LYS A 316 -31.58 -1.58 -34.27
CA LYS A 316 -32.52 -1.63 -33.12
C LYS A 316 -32.27 -0.48 -32.17
N MET A 317 -33.35 -0.05 -31.51
CA MET A 317 -33.35 1.07 -30.57
C MET A 317 -33.20 0.54 -29.14
N LEU A 318 -32.26 1.10 -28.41
CA LEU A 318 -32.06 0.83 -26.97
C LEU A 318 -32.64 1.98 -26.19
N THR A 319 -33.55 1.65 -25.25
CA THR A 319 -34.21 2.63 -24.39
C THR A 319 -33.75 2.47 -22.94
N THR A 320 -33.88 3.53 -22.17
CA THR A 320 -33.67 3.49 -20.73
C THR A 320 -34.99 3.55 -19.97
N THR A 321 -35.04 2.89 -18.82
CA THR A 321 -36.18 3.04 -17.88
C THR A 321 -35.88 4.14 -16.84
N GLY A 322 -34.76 4.84 -16.96
CA GLY A 322 -34.29 5.81 -15.96
C GLY A 322 -33.73 5.18 -14.68
N SER A 323 -33.78 3.85 -14.57
CA SER A 323 -33.18 3.15 -13.42
C SER A 323 -31.67 3.15 -13.55
N GLY A 324 -30.98 3.85 -12.65
CA GLY A 324 -29.52 3.82 -12.54
C GLY A 324 -29.02 2.47 -12.04
N ILE A 325 -27.79 2.13 -12.41
CA ILE A 325 -27.01 1.05 -11.83
C ILE A 325 -25.90 1.75 -11.01
N ASN A 326 -25.33 1.05 -10.03
CA ASN A 326 -24.31 1.62 -9.16
C ASN A 326 -24.78 2.92 -8.50
N ASP A 327 -25.82 2.83 -7.69
CA ASP A 327 -26.42 3.96 -6.95
C ASP A 327 -26.81 5.17 -7.81
N GLY A 328 -27.16 4.93 -9.05
CA GLY A 328 -27.61 5.97 -9.98
C GLY A 328 -26.49 6.58 -10.85
N ALA A 329 -25.25 6.20 -10.63
CA ALA A 329 -24.11 6.74 -11.37
C ALA A 329 -24.07 6.35 -12.86
N THR A 330 -24.81 5.31 -13.27
CA THR A 330 -24.82 4.81 -14.64
C THR A 330 -26.25 4.53 -15.12
N LEU A 331 -26.65 5.12 -16.24
CA LEU A 331 -27.89 4.78 -16.91
C LEU A 331 -27.70 3.58 -17.84
N ARG A 332 -28.67 2.67 -17.82
CA ARG A 332 -28.67 1.48 -18.67
C ARG A 332 -29.68 1.62 -19.80
N TYR A 333 -29.18 1.53 -21.04
CA TYR A 333 -30.05 1.42 -22.22
C TYR A 333 -30.10 -0.04 -22.66
N ARG A 334 -31.29 -0.52 -22.99
CA ARG A 334 -31.55 -1.92 -23.37
C ARG A 334 -32.41 -2.01 -24.61
N ALA A 335 -32.07 -2.94 -25.50
CA ALA A 335 -33.01 -3.46 -26.50
C ALA A 335 -33.88 -4.57 -25.90
N SER A 336 -35.00 -4.88 -26.53
CA SER A 336 -35.76 -6.08 -26.20
C SER A 336 -34.94 -7.33 -26.47
N LYS A 337 -35.10 -8.37 -25.64
CA LYS A 337 -34.43 -9.65 -25.89
C LYS A 337 -34.82 -10.26 -27.24
N TYR A 338 -35.99 -9.95 -27.76
CA TYR A 338 -36.48 -10.40 -29.08
C TYR A 338 -35.76 -9.68 -30.23
N ASP A 339 -35.34 -8.45 -30.02
CA ASP A 339 -34.60 -7.69 -31.02
C ASP A 339 -33.19 -8.26 -31.25
N CYS A 340 -32.61 -8.87 -30.22
CA CYS A 340 -31.25 -9.45 -30.26
C CYS A 340 -31.27 -10.93 -30.67
N GLN A 341 -32.41 -11.61 -30.76
CA GLN A 341 -32.51 -13.03 -31.11
C GLN A 341 -31.98 -13.34 -32.52
N ALA A 342 -32.08 -12.39 -33.42
CA ALA A 342 -31.59 -12.52 -34.80
C ALA A 342 -30.10 -12.23 -34.93
N LEU A 343 -29.46 -11.69 -33.88
CA LEU A 343 -28.02 -11.42 -33.84
C LEU A 343 -27.32 -12.70 -33.40
N SER A 344 -26.28 -13.07 -34.11
CA SER A 344 -25.35 -14.12 -33.65
C SER A 344 -24.76 -13.75 -32.31
N LEU A 345 -24.50 -14.73 -31.42
CA LEU A 345 -23.79 -14.51 -30.13
C LEU A 345 -22.43 -13.86 -30.31
N ILE A 346 -21.87 -13.90 -31.52
CA ILE A 346 -20.63 -13.22 -31.89
C ILE A 346 -20.80 -11.68 -31.93
N HIS A 347 -22.03 -11.19 -32.04
CA HIS A 347 -22.31 -9.74 -32.15
C HIS A 347 -22.82 -9.10 -30.84
N ILE A 348 -22.87 -9.85 -29.76
CA ILE A 348 -23.42 -9.36 -28.49
C ILE A 348 -22.30 -9.14 -27.47
#